data_79512a8de07484a26b63a7cee7e931cf
#
_entry.id   79512a8de07484a26b63a7cee7e931cf
#
_cell.length_a   1.000
_cell.length_b   1.000
_cell.length_c   1.000
_cell.angle_alpha   90.00
_cell.angle_beta   90.00
_cell.angle_gamma   90.00
#
_symmetry.space_group_name_H-M   'P 1'
#
loop_
_entity.id
_entity.type
_entity.pdbx_description
1 polymer ?
#
loop_
_entity_poly.entity_id
_entity_poly.type
_entity_poly.pdbx_seq_one_letter_code
_entity_poly.pdbx_strand_id
1 'polypeptide(L)'
;MLGGAISWAIALTFACYALSLLYRLMRLARNVRRQFTGQTTYGLTGLIQDRQRRVRASWVRRQRKLVDLLKRYHRSAMSVPDAMVVLTPLREIEWLNDAACDLLNLTQNDVGLRIDNLIRDPTFVNWLGEGASGRVLEFQSPGDEQRALNLRMEPYGEDRSLLIGRDVTALYRLQGVRQDFVANVSHELRTPLTVLAGYLETLLDSEEDTQGEMFRILTNMHQQSERMRRIVEDLLLLSRLETSRPDEEYFESIDMRSLLETVAHDAQLLSGAEQHQILLEVDPGLWLVGIMRELHSALSNLVFNAVKYTPGGGMITIRWQQNEKNQPVFEVEDTGIGIEPRHIPRLTERFYRIDVARSRTRGGTGLGLAIVKHVILRHDAKLDITSQLNQGSMFRVTFPTSRAERHNAPSLTTGMKNAQ
;
A
#
# COMPACT_ATOMS: atom_id res chain seq x y z
N MET A 1 -19.39 -11.40 12.12
CA MET A 1 -19.42 -9.98 11.72
C MET A 1 -20.69 -9.22 12.14
N LEU A 2 -21.76 -9.86 12.55
CA LEU A 2 -23.03 -9.22 12.97
C LEU A 2 -23.00 -8.58 14.38
N GLY A 3 -22.15 -9.04 15.29
CA GLY A 3 -22.09 -8.55 16.68
C GLY A 3 -21.53 -7.13 16.84
N GLY A 4 -20.62 -6.69 15.95
CA GLY A 4 -20.03 -5.34 15.99
C GLY A 4 -21.02 -4.24 15.57
N ALA A 5 -21.88 -4.51 14.61
CA ALA A 5 -22.84 -3.53 14.08
C ALA A 5 -23.94 -3.20 15.12
N ILE A 6 -24.36 -4.17 15.90
CA ILE A 6 -25.40 -4.01 16.93
C ILE A 6 -24.87 -3.19 18.12
N SER A 7 -23.62 -3.40 18.54
CA SER A 7 -22.96 -2.66 19.61
C SER A 7 -22.80 -1.17 19.27
N TRP A 8 -22.49 -0.86 18.03
CA TRP A 8 -22.35 0.54 17.54
C TRP A 8 -23.70 1.25 17.41
N ALA A 9 -24.74 0.57 16.95
CA ALA A 9 -26.10 1.14 16.89
C ALA A 9 -26.61 1.53 18.29
N ILE A 10 -26.38 0.68 19.30
CA ILE A 10 -26.76 0.94 20.69
C ILE A 10 -25.98 2.14 21.27
N ALA A 11 -24.70 2.23 21.02
CA ALA A 11 -23.88 3.36 21.48
C ALA A 11 -24.34 4.69 20.84
N LEU A 12 -24.71 4.69 19.56
CA LEU A 12 -25.18 5.85 18.83
C LEU A 12 -26.56 6.35 19.32
N THR A 13 -27.49 5.44 19.57
CA THR A 13 -28.81 5.79 20.11
C THR A 13 -28.70 6.40 21.51
N PHE A 14 -27.80 5.88 22.34
CA PHE A 14 -27.51 6.46 23.66
C PHE A 14 -26.90 7.85 23.56
N ALA A 15 -25.96 8.10 22.66
CA ALA A 15 -25.31 9.41 22.47
C ALA A 15 -26.32 10.50 22.09
N CYS A 16 -27.25 10.20 21.23
CA CYS A 16 -28.23 11.16 20.76
C CYS A 16 -29.38 11.40 21.74
N TYR A 17 -29.81 10.40 22.48
CA TYR A 17 -30.73 10.58 23.59
C TYR A 17 -30.11 11.50 24.66
N ALA A 18 -28.82 11.30 24.93
CA ALA A 18 -28.05 12.14 25.84
C ALA A 18 -27.96 13.61 25.36
N LEU A 19 -27.76 13.86 24.06
CA LEU A 19 -27.74 15.21 23.47
C LEU A 19 -29.09 15.92 23.58
N SER A 20 -30.20 15.23 23.32
CA SER A 20 -31.56 15.75 23.49
C SER A 20 -31.85 16.13 24.98
N LEU A 21 -31.39 15.26 25.88
CA LEU A 21 -31.53 15.50 27.34
C LEU A 21 -30.69 16.70 27.80
N LEU A 22 -29.48 16.86 27.23
CA LEU A 22 -28.60 18.01 27.55
C LEU A 22 -29.22 19.35 27.17
N TYR A 23 -29.79 19.45 25.97
CA TYR A 23 -30.44 20.68 25.52
C TYR A 23 -31.59 21.08 26.46
N ARG A 24 -32.40 20.11 26.88
CA ARG A 24 -33.48 20.32 27.86
C ARG A 24 -32.93 20.71 29.21
N LEU A 25 -31.85 20.11 29.69
CA LEU A 25 -31.23 20.41 31.00
C LEU A 25 -30.52 21.76 31.01
N MET A 26 -29.86 22.17 29.93
CA MET A 26 -29.26 23.51 29.80
C MET A 26 -30.34 24.62 29.82
N ARG A 27 -31.50 24.38 29.24
CA ARG A 27 -32.66 25.32 29.26
C ARG A 27 -33.22 25.45 30.67
N LEU A 28 -33.33 24.34 31.41
CA LEU A 28 -33.78 24.35 32.83
C LEU A 28 -32.75 25.02 33.76
N ALA A 29 -31.45 24.74 33.56
CA ALA A 29 -30.37 25.34 34.38
C ALA A 29 -30.31 26.88 34.24
N ARG A 30 -30.58 27.42 33.03
CA ARG A 30 -30.65 28.86 32.80
C ARG A 30 -31.82 29.53 33.55
N ASN A 31 -32.98 28.87 33.67
CA ASN A 31 -34.14 29.39 34.36
C ASN A 31 -33.98 29.36 35.89
N VAL A 32 -33.33 28.34 36.46
CA VAL A 32 -33.06 28.21 37.89
C VAL A 32 -32.03 29.23 38.37
N ARG A 33 -31.04 29.62 37.54
CA ARG A 33 -29.98 30.57 37.90
C ARG A 33 -30.50 32.00 38.15
N ARG A 34 -31.68 32.36 37.61
CA ARG A 34 -32.26 33.70 37.70
C ARG A 34 -33.05 33.98 39.02
N GLN A 35 -33.34 32.96 39.83
CA GLN A 35 -34.27 33.10 40.95
C GLN A 35 -33.65 33.26 42.34
N PHE A 36 -32.33 33.22 42.56
CA PHE A 36 -31.79 33.23 43.92
C PHE A 36 -30.55 34.11 44.12
N THR A 37 -30.79 35.35 44.51
CA THR A 37 -29.82 36.21 45.23
C THR A 37 -30.45 36.67 46.55
N GLY A 38 -29.75 36.44 47.72
CA GLY A 38 -30.06 37.18 48.95
C GLY A 38 -30.02 36.41 50.28
N GLN A 39 -29.11 36.81 51.13
CA GLN A 39 -28.96 36.98 52.58
C GLN A 39 -29.12 35.84 53.64
N THR A 40 -28.24 35.92 54.65
CA THR A 40 -27.98 35.01 55.78
C THR A 40 -28.81 35.30 57.03
N THR A 41 -29.27 34.29 57.80
CA THR A 41 -29.71 34.35 59.19
C THR A 41 -29.49 33.02 59.94
N TYR A 42 -29.13 33.12 61.23
CA TYR A 42 -28.73 32.01 62.12
C TYR A 42 -29.93 31.41 62.87
N GLY A 43 -29.95 30.04 63.06
CA GLY A 43 -30.97 29.33 63.79
C GLY A 43 -31.37 28.00 63.05
N LEU A 44 -32.53 27.45 63.36
CA LEU A 44 -33.14 26.31 62.62
C LEU A 44 -33.14 26.51 61.09
N THR A 45 -33.25 27.79 60.71
CA THR A 45 -33.07 28.25 59.30
C THR A 45 -31.66 27.93 58.76
N GLY A 46 -30.60 27.98 59.54
CA GLY A 46 -29.23 27.66 59.16
C GLY A 46 -29.02 26.19 58.78
N LEU A 47 -29.63 25.29 59.54
CA LEU A 47 -29.61 23.86 59.30
C LEU A 47 -30.35 23.50 57.98
N ILE A 48 -31.47 24.17 57.70
CA ILE A 48 -32.21 24.01 56.44
C ILE A 48 -31.39 24.57 55.30
N GLN A 49 -30.76 25.74 55.48
CA GLN A 49 -29.89 26.34 54.46
C GLN A 49 -28.66 25.50 54.17
N ASP A 50 -28.02 24.92 55.17
CA ASP A 50 -26.87 24.03 54.99
C ASP A 50 -27.27 22.74 54.26
N ARG A 51 -28.42 22.17 54.61
CA ARG A 51 -28.98 21.02 53.89
C ARG A 51 -29.29 21.38 52.42
N GLN A 52 -29.90 22.55 52.17
CA GLN A 52 -30.15 23.06 50.83
C GLN A 52 -28.84 23.32 50.06
N ARG A 53 -27.81 23.89 50.72
CA ARG A 53 -26.47 24.08 50.10
C ARG A 53 -25.81 22.75 49.74
N ARG A 54 -25.89 21.74 50.59
CA ARG A 54 -25.35 20.37 50.28
C ARG A 54 -26.10 19.72 49.12
N VAL A 55 -27.44 19.84 49.12
CA VAL A 55 -28.26 19.32 48.00
C VAL A 55 -27.92 20.07 46.71
N ARG A 56 -27.84 21.41 46.74
CA ARG A 56 -27.41 22.22 45.57
C ARG A 56 -26.01 21.83 45.09
N ALA A 57 -25.07 21.72 46.00
CA ALA A 57 -23.69 21.33 45.65
C ALA A 57 -23.63 19.91 45.02
N SER A 58 -24.47 18.97 45.47
CA SER A 58 -24.58 17.65 44.88
C SER A 58 -25.22 17.68 43.47
N TRP A 59 -26.25 18.55 43.29
CA TRP A 59 -26.90 18.77 42.00
C TRP A 59 -25.93 19.41 40.97
N VAL A 60 -25.19 20.44 41.37
CA VAL A 60 -24.18 21.08 40.54
C VAL A 60 -23.07 20.11 40.17
N ARG A 61 -22.61 19.26 41.10
CA ARG A 61 -21.63 18.22 40.82
C ARG A 61 -22.16 17.16 39.85
N ARG A 62 -23.42 16.74 40.03
CA ARG A 62 -24.05 15.79 39.06
C ARG A 62 -24.20 16.41 37.68
N GLN A 63 -24.66 17.68 37.61
CA GLN A 63 -24.77 18.41 36.33
C GLN A 63 -23.40 18.54 35.63
N ARG A 64 -22.33 18.90 36.37
CA ARG A 64 -20.98 18.97 35.81
C ARG A 64 -20.53 17.62 35.28
N LYS A 65 -20.73 16.55 36.06
CA LYS A 65 -20.40 15.18 35.57
C LYS A 65 -21.17 14.81 34.31
N LEU A 66 -22.44 15.17 34.22
CA LEU A 66 -23.28 14.92 33.05
C LEU A 66 -22.79 15.71 31.83
N VAL A 67 -22.48 16.99 32.03
CA VAL A 67 -21.92 17.86 30.98
C VAL A 67 -20.54 17.33 30.51
N ASP A 68 -19.68 16.89 31.43
CA ASP A 68 -18.38 16.33 31.09
C ASP A 68 -18.53 15.00 30.35
N LEU A 69 -19.47 14.15 30.75
CA LEU A 69 -19.78 12.90 30.07
C LEU A 69 -20.26 13.19 28.64
N LEU A 70 -21.16 14.11 28.45
CA LEU A 70 -21.70 14.49 27.14
C LEU A 70 -20.64 15.12 26.24
N LYS A 71 -19.76 15.97 26.81
CA LYS A 71 -18.60 16.49 26.07
C LYS A 71 -17.67 15.36 25.59
N ARG A 72 -17.49 14.30 26.40
CA ARG A 72 -16.68 13.14 25.99
C ARG A 72 -17.37 12.38 24.84
N TYR A 73 -18.67 12.12 24.95
CA TYR A 73 -19.42 11.46 23.87
C TYR A 73 -19.41 12.27 22.58
N HIS A 74 -19.62 13.59 22.69
CA HIS A 74 -19.56 14.49 21.54
C HIS A 74 -18.17 14.45 20.87
N ARG A 75 -17.09 14.56 21.65
CA ARG A 75 -15.72 14.43 21.10
C ARG A 75 -15.49 13.08 20.45
N SER A 76 -15.97 12.00 21.06
CA SER A 76 -15.83 10.66 20.49
C SER A 76 -16.59 10.53 19.17
N ALA A 77 -17.77 11.10 19.04
CA ALA A 77 -18.52 11.12 17.79
C ALA A 77 -17.83 11.97 16.70
N MET A 78 -17.24 13.12 17.08
CA MET A 78 -16.46 13.96 16.17
C MET A 78 -15.19 13.29 15.66
N SER A 79 -14.56 12.42 16.47
CA SER A 79 -13.31 11.72 16.10
C SER A 79 -13.50 10.41 15.32
N VAL A 80 -14.72 10.03 14.99
CA VAL A 80 -14.99 8.86 14.13
C VAL A 80 -14.45 9.16 12.72
N PRO A 81 -13.65 8.25 12.13
CA PRO A 81 -13.05 8.49 10.81
C PRO A 81 -14.05 8.40 9.66
N ASP A 82 -15.22 7.77 9.86
CA ASP A 82 -16.30 7.74 8.88
C ASP A 82 -17.06 9.08 8.91
N ALA A 83 -17.40 9.62 7.75
CA ALA A 83 -18.26 10.79 7.66
C ALA A 83 -19.65 10.47 8.25
N MET A 84 -20.15 11.33 9.11
CA MET A 84 -21.45 11.18 9.73
C MET A 84 -22.23 12.49 9.61
N VAL A 85 -23.42 12.42 8.99
CA VAL A 85 -24.32 13.57 8.85
C VAL A 85 -25.73 13.17 9.28
N VAL A 86 -26.31 13.89 10.22
CA VAL A 86 -27.70 13.73 10.63
C VAL A 86 -28.57 14.66 9.81
N LEU A 87 -29.58 14.10 9.16
CA LEU A 87 -30.51 14.82 8.29
C LEU A 87 -31.92 14.83 8.87
N THR A 88 -32.59 15.97 8.72
CA THR A 88 -34.03 16.11 8.96
C THR A 88 -34.86 15.42 7.84
N PRO A 89 -36.18 15.22 8.01
CA PRO A 89 -37.06 14.73 6.94
C PRO A 89 -37.06 15.59 5.67
N LEU A 90 -36.71 16.87 5.81
CA LEU A 90 -36.54 17.81 4.69
C LEU A 90 -35.15 17.77 4.06
N ARG A 91 -34.30 16.82 4.49
CA ARG A 91 -32.89 16.64 4.05
C ARG A 91 -31.99 17.82 4.43
N GLU A 92 -32.32 18.55 5.48
CA GLU A 92 -31.49 19.61 6.05
C GLU A 92 -30.48 19.00 7.01
N ILE A 93 -29.26 19.50 7.00
CA ILE A 93 -28.18 19.03 7.89
C ILE A 93 -28.48 19.52 9.31
N GLU A 94 -28.74 18.63 10.24
CA GLU A 94 -28.90 18.96 11.66
C GLU A 94 -27.55 18.92 12.40
N TRP A 95 -26.67 17.99 12.03
CA TRP A 95 -25.37 17.82 12.63
C TRP A 95 -24.44 17.07 11.66
N LEU A 96 -23.14 17.34 11.76
CA LEU A 96 -22.11 16.65 11.03
C LEU A 96 -20.83 16.56 11.88
N ASN A 97 -19.98 15.54 11.63
CA ASN A 97 -18.69 15.38 12.28
C ASN A 97 -17.54 15.95 11.42
N ASP A 98 -16.32 15.95 11.98
CA ASP A 98 -15.12 16.47 11.29
C ASP A 98 -14.80 15.67 10.02
N ALA A 99 -15.01 14.35 10.06
CA ALA A 99 -14.80 13.49 8.88
C ALA A 99 -15.79 13.81 7.73
N ALA A 100 -17.02 14.21 8.03
CA ALA A 100 -17.96 14.67 7.01
C ALA A 100 -17.49 15.98 6.34
N CYS A 101 -16.83 16.86 7.09
CA CYS A 101 -16.22 18.04 6.50
C CYS A 101 -15.11 17.68 5.51
N ASP A 102 -14.25 16.74 5.87
CA ASP A 102 -13.11 16.33 5.05
C ASP A 102 -13.53 15.47 3.84
N LEU A 103 -14.39 14.46 4.06
CA LEU A 103 -14.76 13.48 3.03
C LEU A 103 -15.85 13.95 2.07
N LEU A 104 -16.80 14.78 2.54
CA LEU A 104 -17.92 15.27 1.74
C LEU A 104 -17.79 16.75 1.36
N ASN A 105 -16.67 17.38 1.73
CA ASN A 105 -16.39 18.80 1.48
C ASN A 105 -17.50 19.72 2.03
N LEU A 106 -18.02 19.38 3.24
CA LEU A 106 -19.01 20.15 3.97
C LEU A 106 -18.34 21.02 5.03
N THR A 107 -19.06 22.02 5.52
CA THR A 107 -18.58 22.89 6.61
C THR A 107 -19.60 22.96 7.75
N GLN A 108 -19.16 23.34 8.93
CA GLN A 108 -20.09 23.57 10.08
C GLN A 108 -21.12 24.68 9.81
N ASN A 109 -20.88 25.55 8.84
CA ASN A 109 -21.82 26.59 8.43
C ASN A 109 -22.97 26.05 7.56
N ASP A 110 -22.85 24.85 7.05
CA ASP A 110 -23.87 24.20 6.22
C ASP A 110 -24.99 23.56 7.02
N VAL A 111 -24.91 23.61 8.37
CA VAL A 111 -25.98 23.18 9.27
C VAL A 111 -27.22 24.04 9.03
N GLY A 112 -28.35 23.40 8.77
CA GLY A 112 -29.64 24.02 8.41
C GLY A 112 -29.85 24.12 6.89
N LEU A 113 -28.85 23.82 6.07
CA LEU A 113 -28.97 23.77 4.60
C LEU A 113 -29.32 22.36 4.14
N ARG A 114 -29.96 22.27 2.99
CA ARG A 114 -30.28 20.97 2.36
C ARG A 114 -29.04 20.37 1.73
N ILE A 115 -28.76 19.09 2.04
CA ILE A 115 -27.58 18.39 1.57
C ILE A 115 -27.54 18.20 0.04
N ASP A 116 -28.71 18.04 -0.59
CA ASP A 116 -28.84 17.92 -2.05
C ASP A 116 -28.53 19.22 -2.81
N ASN A 117 -28.54 20.38 -2.15
CA ASN A 117 -28.05 21.64 -2.72
C ASN A 117 -26.55 21.84 -2.63
N LEU A 118 -25.90 21.14 -1.69
CA LEU A 118 -24.48 21.21 -1.45
C LEU A 118 -23.73 20.16 -2.29
N ILE A 119 -24.19 18.90 -2.24
CA ILE A 119 -23.66 17.81 -3.06
C ILE A 119 -24.59 17.65 -4.28
N ARG A 120 -24.20 18.32 -5.39
CA ARG A 120 -25.02 18.40 -6.60
C ARG A 120 -24.80 17.28 -7.60
N ASP A 121 -24.10 16.21 -7.20
CA ASP A 121 -23.90 15.08 -8.06
C ASP A 121 -25.24 14.37 -8.38
N PRO A 122 -25.57 14.14 -9.65
CA PRO A 122 -26.84 13.52 -10.05
C PRO A 122 -27.04 12.12 -9.44
N THR A 123 -25.97 11.36 -9.27
CA THR A 123 -26.00 10.00 -8.70
C THR A 123 -26.40 10.06 -7.24
N PHE A 124 -25.81 10.98 -6.50
CA PHE A 124 -26.14 11.21 -5.09
C PHE A 124 -27.58 11.72 -4.90
N VAL A 125 -28.01 12.69 -5.71
CA VAL A 125 -29.36 13.28 -5.64
C VAL A 125 -30.43 12.23 -5.96
N ASN A 126 -30.23 11.42 -7.01
CA ASN A 126 -31.14 10.33 -7.38
C ASN A 126 -31.22 9.27 -6.30
N TRP A 127 -30.06 8.84 -5.76
CA TRP A 127 -30.00 7.88 -4.66
C TRP A 127 -30.77 8.34 -3.42
N LEU A 128 -30.62 9.64 -3.05
CA LEU A 128 -31.42 10.25 -1.99
C LEU A 128 -32.93 10.28 -2.31
N GLY A 129 -33.30 10.46 -3.59
CA GLY A 129 -34.68 10.56 -4.06
C GLY A 129 -35.43 9.22 -4.03
N GLU A 130 -34.73 8.11 -4.35
CA GLU A 130 -35.30 6.78 -4.46
C GLU A 130 -35.46 6.04 -3.13
N GLY A 131 -35.16 6.67 -2.00
CA GLY A 131 -35.18 6.03 -0.68
C GLY A 131 -33.89 5.29 -0.40
N ALA A 132 -32.88 6.05 0.01
CA ALA A 132 -31.49 5.59 0.25
C ALA A 132 -31.35 4.57 1.39
N SER A 133 -32.39 4.33 2.20
CA SER A 133 -32.34 3.44 3.37
C SER A 133 -32.01 2.01 2.96
N GLY A 134 -30.91 1.47 3.51
CA GLY A 134 -30.45 0.10 3.25
C GLY A 134 -29.71 -0.10 1.93
N ARG A 135 -29.60 0.91 1.07
CA ARG A 135 -28.82 0.88 -0.16
C ARG A 135 -27.48 1.58 0.04
N VAL A 136 -26.44 1.00 -0.53
CA VAL A 136 -25.09 1.56 -0.53
C VAL A 136 -24.86 2.29 -1.85
N LEU A 137 -24.37 3.53 -1.78
CA LEU A 137 -23.92 4.29 -2.95
C LEU A 137 -22.40 4.34 -2.96
N GLU A 138 -21.80 3.90 -4.05
CA GLU A 138 -20.40 4.16 -4.35
C GLU A 138 -20.27 5.58 -4.92
N PHE A 139 -19.47 6.40 -4.29
CA PHE A 139 -19.42 7.83 -4.55
C PHE A 139 -17.99 8.35 -4.53
N GLN A 140 -17.66 9.26 -5.42
CA GLN A 140 -16.38 9.96 -5.36
C GLN A 140 -16.47 11.19 -4.48
N SER A 141 -15.47 11.42 -3.63
CA SER A 141 -15.46 12.58 -2.75
C SER A 141 -15.53 13.89 -3.55
N PRO A 142 -16.44 14.80 -3.23
CA PRO A 142 -16.54 16.09 -3.92
C PRO A 142 -15.30 16.98 -3.79
N GLY A 143 -14.49 16.76 -2.74
CA GLY A 143 -13.26 17.51 -2.49
C GLY A 143 -12.00 16.86 -3.05
N ASP A 144 -12.04 15.57 -3.37
CA ASP A 144 -10.88 14.81 -3.83
C ASP A 144 -11.35 13.63 -4.70
N GLU A 145 -11.29 13.80 -6.02
CA GLU A 145 -11.70 12.78 -7.00
C GLU A 145 -10.94 11.45 -6.89
N GLN A 146 -9.80 11.41 -6.19
CA GLN A 146 -9.04 10.19 -5.95
C GLN A 146 -9.54 9.37 -4.77
N ARG A 147 -10.47 9.91 -3.97
CA ARG A 147 -11.09 9.23 -2.83
C ARG A 147 -12.42 8.60 -3.21
N ALA A 148 -12.52 7.29 -3.05
CA ALA A 148 -13.77 6.54 -3.19
C ALA A 148 -14.45 6.41 -1.84
N LEU A 149 -15.71 6.81 -1.78
CA LEU A 149 -16.55 6.74 -0.59
C LEU A 149 -17.66 5.72 -0.77
N ASN A 150 -18.03 5.07 0.31
CA ASN A 150 -19.20 4.21 0.40
C ASN A 150 -20.22 4.90 1.28
N LEU A 151 -21.30 5.42 0.67
CA LEU A 151 -22.35 6.15 1.35
C LEU A 151 -23.51 5.23 1.69
N ARG A 152 -24.00 5.34 2.91
CA ARG A 152 -25.13 4.59 3.41
C ARG A 152 -26.04 5.48 4.23
N MET A 153 -27.35 5.29 4.07
CA MET A 153 -28.37 6.00 4.84
C MET A 153 -29.03 5.03 5.80
N GLU A 154 -29.03 5.38 7.08
CA GLU A 154 -29.71 4.60 8.12
C GLU A 154 -30.79 5.45 8.79
N PRO A 155 -31.95 4.89 9.15
CA PRO A 155 -32.94 5.59 9.92
C PRO A 155 -32.40 5.96 11.31
N TYR A 156 -32.69 7.16 11.77
CA TYR A 156 -32.16 7.69 13.02
C TYR A 156 -33.26 8.39 13.83
N GLY A 157 -33.66 7.81 14.98
CA GLY A 157 -34.78 8.34 15.79
C GLY A 157 -36.12 8.17 15.09
N GLU A 158 -37.10 9.06 15.40
CA GLU A 158 -38.47 8.91 14.91
C GLU A 158 -38.65 9.40 13.47
N ASP A 159 -37.93 10.49 13.06
CA ASP A 159 -38.10 11.10 11.73
C ASP A 159 -36.79 11.59 11.11
N ARG A 160 -35.63 11.09 11.52
CA ARG A 160 -34.32 11.54 11.04
C ARG A 160 -33.61 10.43 10.29
N SER A 161 -32.62 10.81 9.50
CA SER A 161 -31.73 9.89 8.82
C SER A 161 -30.28 10.20 9.15
N LEU A 162 -29.46 9.15 9.27
CA LEU A 162 -28.02 9.25 9.43
C LEU A 162 -27.34 8.82 8.12
N LEU A 163 -26.68 9.76 7.48
CA LEU A 163 -25.79 9.48 6.36
C LEU A 163 -24.42 9.10 6.92
N ILE A 164 -23.92 7.93 6.53
CA ILE A 164 -22.59 7.44 6.89
C ILE A 164 -21.79 7.33 5.61
N GLY A 165 -20.62 7.97 5.57
CA GLY A 165 -19.67 7.90 4.45
C GLY A 165 -18.35 7.28 4.91
N ARG A 166 -17.98 6.14 4.34
CA ARG A 166 -16.72 5.46 4.63
C ARG A 166 -15.75 5.62 3.49
N ASP A 167 -14.51 6.01 3.79
CA ASP A 167 -13.43 5.97 2.80
C ASP A 167 -13.04 4.52 2.51
N VAL A 168 -13.23 4.10 1.26
CA VAL A 168 -12.92 2.77 0.75
C VAL A 168 -11.82 2.80 -0.32
N THR A 169 -11.13 3.93 -0.45
CA THR A 169 -10.09 4.16 -1.46
C THR A 169 -9.01 3.08 -1.43
N ALA A 170 -8.52 2.73 -0.25
CA ALA A 170 -7.50 1.68 -0.11
C ALA A 170 -8.02 0.31 -0.56
N LEU A 171 -9.30 -0.01 -0.26
CA LEU A 171 -9.93 -1.26 -0.68
C LEU A 171 -10.06 -1.33 -2.20
N TYR A 172 -10.55 -0.26 -2.83
CA TYR A 172 -10.69 -0.21 -4.30
C TYR A 172 -9.34 -0.25 -5.02
N ARG A 173 -8.32 0.45 -4.49
CA ARG A 173 -6.95 0.36 -5.02
C ARG A 173 -6.42 -1.08 -4.97
N LEU A 174 -6.61 -1.77 -3.86
CA LEU A 174 -6.22 -3.18 -3.72
C LEU A 174 -6.97 -4.10 -4.69
N GLN A 175 -8.27 -3.88 -4.87
CA GLN A 175 -9.08 -4.64 -5.82
C GLN A 175 -8.66 -4.37 -7.27
N GLY A 176 -8.42 -3.11 -7.64
CA GLY A 176 -7.91 -2.73 -8.96
C GLY A 176 -6.56 -3.38 -9.26
N VAL A 177 -5.61 -3.29 -8.33
CA VAL A 177 -4.30 -3.95 -8.46
C VAL A 177 -4.45 -5.47 -8.63
N ARG A 178 -5.40 -6.10 -7.94
CA ARG A 178 -5.67 -7.55 -8.08
C ARG A 178 -6.29 -7.89 -9.43
N GLN A 179 -7.23 -7.07 -9.92
CA GLN A 179 -7.85 -7.28 -11.23
C GLN A 179 -6.83 -7.10 -12.37
N ASP A 180 -6.04 -6.02 -12.30
CA ASP A 180 -4.96 -5.75 -13.27
C ASP A 180 -3.92 -6.87 -13.26
N PHE A 181 -3.59 -7.42 -12.08
CA PHE A 181 -2.72 -8.57 -11.94
C PHE A 181 -3.25 -9.78 -12.71
N VAL A 182 -4.50 -10.20 -12.48
CA VAL A 182 -5.11 -11.36 -13.14
C VAL A 182 -5.21 -11.15 -14.67
N ALA A 183 -5.60 -9.95 -15.10
CA ALA A 183 -5.68 -9.60 -16.52
C ALA A 183 -4.31 -9.68 -17.19
N ASN A 184 -3.28 -9.09 -16.58
CA ASN A 184 -1.92 -9.07 -17.13
C ASN A 184 -1.29 -10.48 -17.17
N VAL A 185 -1.47 -11.30 -16.11
CA VAL A 185 -1.06 -12.72 -16.11
C VAL A 185 -1.68 -13.45 -17.29
N SER A 186 -3.00 -13.29 -17.47
CA SER A 186 -3.73 -13.96 -18.56
C SER A 186 -3.20 -13.55 -19.93
N HIS A 187 -2.89 -12.27 -20.14
CA HIS A 187 -2.32 -11.76 -21.37
C HIS A 187 -0.88 -12.26 -21.62
N GLU A 188 -0.01 -12.24 -20.59
CA GLU A 188 1.38 -12.67 -20.71
C GLU A 188 1.51 -14.20 -20.89
N LEU A 189 0.54 -14.99 -20.44
CA LEU A 189 0.49 -16.43 -20.70
C LEU A 189 -0.18 -16.77 -22.04
N ARG A 190 -1.21 -16.04 -22.45
CA ARG A 190 -1.93 -16.29 -23.71
C ARG A 190 -1.04 -16.12 -24.94
N THR A 191 -0.20 -15.08 -24.95
CA THR A 191 0.68 -14.79 -26.11
C THR A 191 1.63 -15.94 -26.44
N PRO A 192 2.47 -16.45 -25.50
CA PRO A 192 3.35 -17.58 -25.80
C PRO A 192 2.57 -18.88 -26.10
N LEU A 193 1.40 -19.08 -25.48
CA LEU A 193 0.56 -20.24 -25.73
C LEU A 193 0.00 -20.23 -27.17
N THR A 194 -0.46 -19.06 -27.67
CA THR A 194 -0.92 -18.91 -29.05
C THR A 194 0.21 -19.16 -30.05
N VAL A 195 1.43 -18.70 -29.73
CA VAL A 195 2.61 -18.95 -30.58
C VAL A 195 2.95 -20.45 -30.62
N LEU A 196 2.90 -21.12 -29.46
CA LEU A 196 3.11 -22.57 -29.39
C LEU A 196 2.05 -23.34 -30.20
N ALA A 197 0.77 -22.97 -30.08
CA ALA A 197 -0.31 -23.59 -30.84
C ALA A 197 -0.10 -23.42 -32.35
N GLY A 198 0.25 -22.19 -32.79
CA GLY A 198 0.53 -21.93 -34.21
C GLY A 198 1.73 -22.74 -34.76
N TYR A 199 2.79 -22.91 -33.99
CA TYR A 199 3.91 -23.78 -34.41
C TYR A 199 3.50 -25.25 -34.45
N LEU A 200 2.67 -25.73 -33.51
CA LEU A 200 2.14 -27.09 -33.56
C LEU A 200 1.22 -27.30 -34.75
N GLU A 201 0.35 -26.34 -35.07
CA GLU A 201 -0.47 -26.41 -36.30
C GLU A 201 0.40 -26.47 -37.56
N THR A 202 1.42 -25.61 -37.66
CA THR A 202 2.37 -25.62 -38.79
C THR A 202 3.06 -26.96 -38.92
N LEU A 203 3.47 -27.60 -37.82
CA LEU A 203 4.09 -28.91 -37.83
C LEU A 203 3.14 -30.03 -38.27
N LEU A 204 1.86 -29.91 -37.88
CA LEU A 204 0.82 -30.90 -38.27
C LEU A 204 0.43 -30.80 -39.75
N ASP A 205 0.50 -29.58 -40.30
CA ASP A 205 0.11 -29.30 -41.69
C ASP A 205 1.29 -29.46 -42.69
N SER A 206 2.52 -29.61 -42.20
CA SER A 206 3.71 -29.74 -43.04
C SER A 206 3.83 -31.16 -43.60
N GLU A 207 3.69 -31.31 -44.91
CA GLU A 207 3.90 -32.59 -45.64
C GLU A 207 5.37 -32.85 -45.98
N GLU A 208 6.22 -31.82 -46.02
CA GLU A 208 7.66 -31.91 -46.32
C GLU A 208 8.53 -31.37 -45.17
N ASP A 209 9.33 -32.23 -44.59
CA ASP A 209 10.23 -31.93 -43.50
C ASP A 209 11.59 -31.43 -44.00
N THR A 210 11.80 -30.10 -43.99
CA THR A 210 13.13 -29.52 -44.11
C THR A 210 13.78 -29.48 -42.74
N GLN A 211 14.77 -30.32 -42.44
CA GLN A 211 15.43 -30.46 -41.11
C GLN A 211 15.78 -29.12 -40.45
N GLY A 212 16.09 -28.07 -41.21
CA GLY A 212 16.41 -26.75 -40.70
C GLY A 212 15.19 -25.98 -40.17
N GLU A 213 14.04 -26.18 -40.79
CA GLU A 213 12.80 -25.50 -40.37
C GLU A 213 12.20 -26.12 -39.12
N MET A 214 12.20 -27.45 -39.05
CA MET A 214 11.81 -28.22 -37.86
C MET A 214 12.66 -27.81 -36.65
N PHE A 215 13.96 -27.72 -36.76
CA PHE A 215 14.86 -27.31 -35.69
C PHE A 215 14.53 -25.88 -35.21
N ARG A 216 14.29 -24.96 -36.12
CA ARG A 216 13.90 -23.55 -35.80
C ARG A 216 12.57 -23.50 -35.05
N ILE A 217 11.56 -24.24 -35.51
CA ILE A 217 10.25 -24.32 -34.86
C ILE A 217 10.39 -24.88 -33.45
N LEU A 218 11.05 -26.01 -33.27
CA LEU A 218 11.27 -26.63 -31.96
C LEU A 218 12.05 -25.71 -31.00
N THR A 219 13.07 -25.00 -31.52
CA THR A 219 13.82 -24.01 -30.71
C THR A 219 12.94 -22.87 -30.25
N ASN A 220 12.07 -22.33 -31.11
CA ASN A 220 11.16 -21.29 -30.75
C ASN A 220 10.10 -21.76 -29.74
N MET A 221 9.57 -22.98 -29.91
CA MET A 221 8.65 -23.59 -28.95
C MET A 221 9.28 -23.75 -27.56
N HIS A 222 10.51 -24.24 -27.53
CA HIS A 222 11.27 -24.38 -26.29
C HIS A 222 11.47 -23.02 -25.61
N GLN A 223 11.85 -21.99 -26.36
CA GLN A 223 11.98 -20.63 -25.81
C GLN A 223 10.67 -20.08 -25.24
N GLN A 224 9.54 -20.32 -25.89
CA GLN A 224 8.22 -19.89 -25.36
C GLN A 224 7.83 -20.67 -24.10
N SER A 225 8.12 -21.97 -24.05
CA SER A 225 7.89 -22.80 -22.87
C SER A 225 8.71 -22.32 -21.68
N GLU A 226 10.01 -22.04 -21.87
CA GLU A 226 10.90 -21.51 -20.85
C GLU A 226 10.48 -20.11 -20.38
N ARG A 227 9.93 -19.30 -21.27
CA ARG A 227 9.36 -18.01 -20.90
C ARG A 227 8.14 -18.18 -20.01
N MET A 228 7.20 -19.08 -20.34
CA MET A 228 6.03 -19.35 -19.50
C MET A 228 6.43 -19.90 -18.12
N ARG A 229 7.40 -20.83 -18.07
CA ARG A 229 7.92 -21.37 -16.80
C ARG A 229 8.42 -20.24 -15.90
N ARG A 230 9.24 -19.31 -16.42
CA ARG A 230 9.74 -18.16 -15.68
C ARG A 230 8.61 -17.25 -15.18
N ILE A 231 7.59 -16.98 -16.00
CA ILE A 231 6.44 -16.19 -15.57
C ILE A 231 5.74 -16.85 -14.37
N VAL A 232 5.50 -18.17 -14.44
CA VAL A 232 4.85 -18.91 -13.34
C VAL A 232 5.72 -18.92 -12.07
N GLU A 233 7.02 -19.12 -12.19
CA GLU A 233 7.96 -19.08 -11.06
C GLU A 233 7.99 -17.70 -10.40
N ASP A 234 8.09 -16.62 -11.19
CA ASP A 234 8.04 -15.24 -10.72
C ASP A 234 6.72 -14.93 -9.97
N LEU A 235 5.59 -15.40 -10.51
CA LEU A 235 4.27 -15.23 -9.89
C LEU A 235 4.15 -15.98 -8.56
N LEU A 236 4.63 -17.22 -8.50
CA LEU A 236 4.62 -18.01 -7.27
C LEU A 236 5.53 -17.39 -6.21
N LEU A 237 6.71 -16.92 -6.61
CA LEU A 237 7.62 -16.21 -5.70
C LEU A 237 6.96 -14.92 -5.17
N LEU A 238 6.42 -14.08 -6.06
CA LEU A 238 5.77 -12.84 -5.68
C LEU A 238 4.59 -13.08 -4.74
N SER A 239 3.75 -14.08 -5.03
CA SER A 239 2.64 -14.48 -4.17
C SER A 239 3.10 -14.87 -2.77
N ARG A 240 4.20 -15.62 -2.64
CA ARG A 240 4.78 -15.99 -1.33
C ARG A 240 5.33 -14.77 -0.60
N LEU A 241 6.06 -13.90 -1.30
CA LEU A 241 6.63 -12.68 -0.73
C LEU A 241 5.57 -11.72 -0.17
N GLU A 242 4.36 -11.71 -0.75
CA GLU A 242 3.26 -10.85 -0.33
C GLU A 242 2.42 -11.42 0.81
N THR A 243 2.26 -12.74 0.86
CA THR A 243 1.35 -13.38 1.81
C THR A 243 2.03 -13.84 3.11
N SER A 244 3.32 -14.16 3.05
CA SER A 244 4.06 -14.69 4.19
C SER A 244 4.92 -13.59 4.84
N ARG A 245 4.83 -13.44 6.15
CA ARG A 245 5.86 -12.69 6.88
C ARG A 245 7.19 -13.43 6.78
N PRO A 246 8.33 -12.72 6.73
CA PRO A 246 9.62 -13.38 6.80
C PRO A 246 9.69 -14.15 8.13
N ASP A 247 9.96 -15.44 8.04
CA ASP A 247 10.19 -16.27 9.21
C ASP A 247 11.68 -16.12 9.58
N GLU A 248 11.95 -15.69 10.80
CA GLU A 248 13.32 -15.43 11.27
C GLU A 248 14.21 -16.67 11.22
N GLU A 249 13.63 -17.88 11.23
CA GLU A 249 14.36 -19.13 11.10
C GLU A 249 15.04 -19.30 9.73
N TYR A 250 14.60 -18.61 8.68
CA TYR A 250 15.21 -18.72 7.34
C TYR A 250 16.30 -17.69 7.07
N PHE A 251 16.57 -16.78 8.02
CA PHE A 251 17.67 -15.83 7.89
C PHE A 251 18.98 -16.51 8.26
N GLU A 252 19.91 -16.52 7.34
CA GLU A 252 21.24 -17.09 7.47
C GLU A 252 22.32 -16.07 7.13
N SER A 253 23.53 -16.28 7.62
CA SER A 253 24.70 -15.48 7.26
C SER A 253 25.17 -15.88 5.86
N ILE A 254 25.11 -14.95 4.92
CA ILE A 254 25.35 -15.17 3.49
C ILE A 254 26.69 -14.55 3.09
N ASP A 255 27.54 -15.38 2.48
CA ASP A 255 28.73 -14.92 1.77
C ASP A 255 28.33 -14.17 0.47
N MET A 256 28.27 -12.85 0.58
CA MET A 256 27.88 -12.01 -0.54
C MET A 256 28.86 -12.04 -1.70
N ARG A 257 30.14 -12.33 -1.44
CA ARG A 257 31.13 -12.50 -2.49
C ARG A 257 30.78 -13.68 -3.38
N SER A 258 30.56 -14.86 -2.79
CA SER A 258 30.21 -16.09 -3.52
C SER A 258 28.90 -15.93 -4.29
N LEU A 259 27.89 -15.29 -3.67
CA LEU A 259 26.61 -15.01 -4.30
C LEU A 259 26.79 -14.10 -5.54
N LEU A 260 27.53 -13.00 -5.40
CA LEU A 260 27.70 -12.04 -6.49
C LEU A 260 28.64 -12.53 -7.58
N GLU A 261 29.63 -13.37 -7.27
CA GLU A 261 30.42 -14.07 -8.27
C GLU A 261 29.54 -14.98 -9.14
N THR A 262 28.60 -15.69 -8.55
CA THR A 262 27.60 -16.51 -9.28
C THR A 262 26.72 -15.63 -10.16
N VAL A 263 26.16 -14.55 -9.63
CA VAL A 263 25.31 -13.63 -10.40
C VAL A 263 26.07 -12.96 -11.54
N ALA A 264 27.33 -12.57 -11.31
CA ALA A 264 28.18 -11.98 -12.35
C ALA A 264 28.53 -12.99 -13.45
N HIS A 265 28.78 -14.25 -13.08
CA HIS A 265 29.02 -15.34 -14.05
C HIS A 265 27.78 -15.57 -14.93
N ASP A 266 26.59 -15.65 -14.33
CA ASP A 266 25.33 -15.82 -15.06
C ASP A 266 25.05 -14.61 -15.98
N ALA A 267 25.37 -13.41 -15.52
CA ALA A 267 25.26 -12.18 -16.32
C ALA A 267 26.23 -12.21 -17.52
N GLN A 268 27.45 -12.75 -17.33
CA GLN A 268 28.41 -12.90 -18.43
C GLN A 268 27.91 -13.90 -19.49
N LEU A 269 27.30 -15.01 -19.05
CA LEU A 269 26.66 -15.96 -19.96
C LEU A 269 25.47 -15.32 -20.71
N LEU A 270 24.65 -14.53 -20.02
CA LEU A 270 23.52 -13.81 -20.61
C LEU A 270 23.99 -12.76 -21.64
N SER A 271 25.12 -12.10 -21.38
CA SER A 271 25.73 -11.12 -22.27
C SER A 271 26.10 -11.74 -23.62
N GLY A 272 26.62 -12.95 -23.62
CA GLY A 272 26.91 -13.73 -24.84
C GLY A 272 27.63 -12.94 -25.93
N ALA A 273 27.01 -12.82 -27.09
CA ALA A 273 27.56 -12.12 -28.26
C ALA A 273 27.60 -10.57 -28.09
N GLU A 274 26.86 -9.99 -27.14
CA GLU A 274 26.85 -8.57 -26.87
C GLU A 274 28.13 -8.07 -26.17
N GLN A 275 28.91 -8.97 -25.56
CA GLN A 275 30.26 -8.76 -24.99
C GLN A 275 30.33 -7.55 -24.02
N HIS A 276 29.39 -7.46 -23.09
CA HIS A 276 29.45 -6.43 -22.05
C HIS A 276 30.66 -6.58 -21.14
N GLN A 277 31.22 -5.46 -20.68
CA GLN A 277 32.27 -5.43 -19.66
C GLN A 277 31.61 -5.47 -18.29
N ILE A 278 31.66 -6.63 -17.61
CA ILE A 278 31.08 -6.80 -16.27
C ILE A 278 32.21 -6.72 -15.25
N LEU A 279 32.17 -5.68 -14.42
CA LEU A 279 33.11 -5.46 -13.31
C LEU A 279 32.46 -5.82 -12.00
N LEU A 280 33.18 -6.54 -11.14
CA LEU A 280 32.74 -6.96 -9.82
C LEU A 280 33.68 -6.41 -8.76
N GLU A 281 33.17 -5.52 -7.91
CA GLU A 281 33.87 -4.86 -6.80
C GLU A 281 33.20 -5.25 -5.49
N VAL A 282 33.80 -6.18 -4.74
CA VAL A 282 33.19 -6.78 -3.53
C VAL A 282 34.15 -6.67 -2.35
N ASP A 283 33.67 -6.16 -1.21
CA ASP A 283 34.33 -6.30 0.09
C ASP A 283 34.16 -7.78 0.56
N PRO A 284 35.24 -8.61 0.55
CA PRO A 284 35.14 -10.02 0.82
C PRO A 284 34.85 -10.33 2.30
N GLY A 285 35.07 -9.38 3.18
CA GLY A 285 34.80 -9.52 4.62
C GLY A 285 33.40 -9.10 5.02
N LEU A 286 32.60 -8.57 4.08
CA LEU A 286 31.25 -8.08 4.37
C LEU A 286 30.20 -9.12 3.97
N TRP A 287 29.60 -9.74 4.97
CA TRP A 287 28.53 -10.71 4.84
C TRP A 287 27.17 -10.08 5.14
N LEU A 288 26.07 -10.74 4.78
CA LEU A 288 24.72 -10.25 4.97
C LEU A 288 23.83 -11.31 5.62
N VAL A 289 23.11 -10.95 6.67
CA VAL A 289 22.06 -11.82 7.25
C VAL A 289 20.78 -11.66 6.43
N GLY A 290 20.36 -12.74 5.77
CA GLY A 290 19.23 -12.73 4.87
C GLY A 290 18.77 -14.11 4.44
N ILE A 291 17.81 -14.14 3.52
CA ILE A 291 17.30 -15.36 2.90
C ILE A 291 17.99 -15.52 1.53
N MET A 292 18.94 -16.45 1.43
CA MET A 292 19.78 -16.66 0.25
C MET A 292 18.98 -16.68 -1.07
N ARG A 293 17.92 -17.49 -1.13
CA ARG A 293 17.10 -17.64 -2.33
C ARG A 293 16.40 -16.35 -2.77
N GLU A 294 15.92 -15.57 -1.81
CA GLU A 294 15.25 -14.29 -2.08
C GLU A 294 16.27 -13.25 -2.56
N LEU A 295 17.40 -13.13 -1.87
CA LEU A 295 18.47 -12.20 -2.24
C LEU A 295 19.06 -12.54 -3.61
N HIS A 296 19.36 -13.82 -3.88
CA HIS A 296 19.81 -14.26 -5.20
C HIS A 296 18.84 -13.82 -6.30
N SER A 297 17.52 -14.06 -6.10
CA SER A 297 16.50 -13.65 -7.09
C SER A 297 16.47 -12.14 -7.28
N ALA A 298 16.52 -11.35 -6.20
CA ALA A 298 16.46 -9.89 -6.30
C ALA A 298 17.70 -9.31 -6.98
N LEU A 299 18.90 -9.72 -6.56
CA LEU A 299 20.16 -9.19 -7.11
C LEU A 299 20.36 -9.62 -8.56
N SER A 300 20.04 -10.87 -8.91
CA SER A 300 20.05 -11.34 -10.31
C SER A 300 19.10 -10.53 -11.19
N ASN A 301 17.89 -10.21 -10.72
CA ASN A 301 16.95 -9.37 -11.46
C ASN A 301 17.50 -7.98 -11.76
N LEU A 302 18.24 -7.36 -10.82
CA LEU A 302 18.86 -6.06 -11.02
C LEU A 302 20.00 -6.14 -12.05
N VAL A 303 20.89 -7.12 -11.89
CA VAL A 303 22.05 -7.31 -12.79
C VAL A 303 21.61 -7.71 -14.19
N PHE A 304 20.63 -8.62 -14.33
CA PHE A 304 20.12 -9.04 -15.64
C PHE A 304 19.37 -7.91 -16.36
N ASN A 305 18.72 -7.01 -15.61
CA ASN A 305 18.17 -5.80 -16.22
C ASN A 305 19.28 -4.90 -16.75
N ALA A 306 20.40 -4.72 -16.04
CA ALA A 306 21.56 -3.97 -16.53
C ALA A 306 22.09 -4.57 -17.85
N VAL A 307 22.32 -5.89 -17.91
CA VAL A 307 22.75 -6.58 -19.14
C VAL A 307 21.75 -6.36 -20.28
N LYS A 308 20.45 -6.46 -20.00
CA LYS A 308 19.39 -6.37 -21.00
C LYS A 308 19.25 -4.99 -21.62
N TYR A 309 19.47 -3.93 -20.83
CA TYR A 309 19.22 -2.55 -21.25
C TYR A 309 20.50 -1.78 -21.60
N THR A 310 21.66 -2.41 -21.48
CA THR A 310 22.93 -1.87 -21.96
C THR A 310 23.16 -2.32 -23.40
N PRO A 311 23.55 -1.44 -24.31
CA PRO A 311 23.99 -1.82 -25.65
C PRO A 311 25.27 -2.67 -25.61
N GLY A 312 25.48 -3.50 -26.64
CA GLY A 312 26.67 -4.35 -26.75
C GLY A 312 27.97 -3.58 -26.57
N GLY A 313 28.94 -4.18 -25.86
CA GLY A 313 30.21 -3.56 -25.49
C GLY A 313 30.13 -2.57 -24.35
N GLY A 314 28.92 -2.28 -23.81
CA GLY A 314 28.77 -1.37 -22.68
C GLY A 314 29.29 -1.96 -21.37
N MET A 315 29.38 -1.11 -20.34
CA MET A 315 29.95 -1.43 -19.03
C MET A 315 28.83 -1.64 -17.99
N ILE A 316 29.02 -2.65 -17.16
CA ILE A 316 28.14 -2.96 -16.01
C ILE A 316 29.02 -3.15 -14.79
N THR A 317 28.85 -2.34 -13.76
CA THR A 317 29.64 -2.43 -12.52
C THR A 317 28.73 -2.88 -11.38
N ILE A 318 29.12 -3.99 -10.74
CA ILE A 318 28.44 -4.56 -9.56
C ILE A 318 29.31 -4.28 -8.35
N ARG A 319 28.78 -3.57 -7.34
CA ARG A 319 29.51 -3.20 -6.12
C ARG A 319 28.81 -3.75 -4.88
N TRP A 320 29.63 -4.24 -3.94
CA TRP A 320 29.20 -4.61 -2.60
C TRP A 320 30.18 -4.07 -1.58
N GLN A 321 29.73 -3.09 -0.79
CA GLN A 321 30.59 -2.37 0.16
C GLN A 321 29.77 -1.78 1.30
N GLN A 322 30.44 -1.26 2.34
CA GLN A 322 29.78 -0.45 3.35
C GLN A 322 29.86 1.04 3.00
N ASN A 323 28.77 1.77 3.29
CA ASN A 323 28.76 3.22 3.20
C ASN A 323 29.37 3.86 4.48
N GLU A 324 29.46 5.19 4.51
CA GLU A 324 29.98 5.98 5.64
C GLU A 324 29.21 5.72 6.96
N LYS A 325 27.98 5.21 6.89
CA LYS A 325 27.14 4.85 8.05
C LYS A 325 27.26 3.39 8.45
N ASN A 326 28.27 2.68 7.95
CA ASN A 326 28.47 1.23 8.13
C ASN A 326 27.29 0.35 7.68
N GLN A 327 26.47 0.83 6.75
CA GLN A 327 25.36 0.06 6.18
C GLN A 327 25.88 -0.71 4.96
N PRO A 328 25.55 -2.01 4.81
CA PRO A 328 25.84 -2.76 3.60
C PRO A 328 25.07 -2.18 2.41
N VAL A 329 25.77 -1.98 1.31
CA VAL A 329 25.21 -1.43 0.08
C VAL A 329 25.56 -2.31 -1.10
N PHE A 330 24.54 -2.72 -1.82
CA PHE A 330 24.67 -3.32 -3.14
C PHE A 330 24.33 -2.28 -4.20
N GLU A 331 25.17 -2.17 -5.20
CA GLU A 331 24.94 -1.29 -6.35
C GLU A 331 25.16 -2.04 -7.66
N VAL A 332 24.31 -1.77 -8.62
CA VAL A 332 24.54 -2.12 -10.02
C VAL A 332 24.38 -0.86 -10.86
N GLU A 333 25.45 -0.51 -11.56
CA GLU A 333 25.54 0.64 -12.45
C GLU A 333 25.76 0.16 -13.87
N ASP A 334 24.99 0.71 -14.80
CA ASP A 334 25.05 0.37 -16.22
C ASP A 334 25.26 1.64 -17.08
N THR A 335 25.89 1.49 -18.24
CA THR A 335 26.02 2.53 -19.27
C THR A 335 24.95 2.38 -20.36
N GLY A 336 23.76 1.97 -19.97
CA GLY A 336 22.66 1.65 -20.88
C GLY A 336 21.88 2.86 -21.36
N ILE A 337 20.69 2.57 -21.89
CA ILE A 337 19.79 3.58 -22.47
C ILE A 337 19.24 4.59 -21.45
N GLY A 338 19.37 4.31 -20.14
CA GLY A 338 18.80 5.12 -19.07
C GLY A 338 17.27 5.11 -19.05
N ILE A 339 16.72 5.83 -18.06
CA ILE A 339 15.29 5.85 -17.74
C ILE A 339 14.82 7.29 -17.57
N GLU A 340 13.71 7.65 -18.22
CA GLU A 340 13.11 8.96 -18.02
C GLU A 340 12.55 9.10 -16.58
N PRO A 341 12.71 10.24 -15.91
CA PRO A 341 12.30 10.44 -14.51
C PRO A 341 10.83 10.08 -14.21
N ARG A 342 9.92 10.32 -15.17
CA ARG A 342 8.49 9.99 -15.02
C ARG A 342 8.19 8.50 -14.84
N HIS A 343 9.10 7.63 -15.29
CA HIS A 343 8.94 6.17 -15.19
C HIS A 343 9.51 5.59 -13.90
N ILE A 344 10.49 6.27 -13.26
CA ILE A 344 11.20 5.75 -12.08
C ILE A 344 10.25 5.33 -10.94
N PRO A 345 9.24 6.13 -10.55
CA PRO A 345 8.33 5.77 -9.47
C PRO A 345 7.51 4.50 -9.75
N ARG A 346 7.30 4.18 -11.03
CA ARG A 346 6.45 3.09 -11.49
C ARG A 346 7.21 1.81 -11.83
N LEU A 347 8.53 1.84 -11.88
CA LEU A 347 9.35 0.69 -12.29
C LEU A 347 9.14 -0.57 -11.44
N THR A 348 8.76 -0.41 -10.18
CA THR A 348 8.50 -1.50 -9.24
C THR A 348 7.02 -1.96 -9.23
N GLU A 349 6.16 -1.36 -10.08
CA GLU A 349 4.80 -1.86 -10.30
C GLU A 349 4.84 -3.18 -11.08
N ARG A 350 3.92 -4.08 -10.79
CA ARG A 350 3.83 -5.38 -11.47
C ARG A 350 3.49 -5.19 -12.95
N PHE A 351 4.17 -5.91 -13.83
CA PHE A 351 4.01 -5.87 -15.29
C PHE A 351 4.30 -4.50 -15.92
N TYR A 352 4.82 -3.53 -15.15
CA TYR A 352 5.14 -2.24 -15.70
C TYR A 352 6.35 -2.32 -16.64
N ARG A 353 6.20 -1.71 -17.82
CA ARG A 353 7.22 -1.69 -18.89
C ARG A 353 7.15 -0.36 -19.61
N ILE A 354 8.30 0.28 -19.85
CA ILE A 354 8.40 1.59 -20.50
C ILE A 354 8.04 1.47 -21.97
N ASP A 355 8.46 0.42 -22.66
CA ASP A 355 8.21 0.19 -24.08
C ASP A 355 7.80 -1.26 -24.34
N VAL A 356 6.52 -1.47 -24.61
CA VAL A 356 5.93 -2.80 -24.80
C VAL A 356 6.44 -3.47 -26.09
N ALA A 357 6.71 -2.70 -27.13
CA ALA A 357 7.13 -3.24 -28.43
C ALA A 357 8.58 -3.76 -28.42
N ARG A 358 9.52 -2.95 -27.94
CA ARG A 358 10.95 -3.33 -27.81
C ARG A 358 11.20 -4.40 -26.76
N SER A 359 10.36 -4.42 -25.73
CA SER A 359 10.51 -5.37 -24.62
C SER A 359 10.01 -6.77 -24.96
N ARG A 360 9.13 -6.96 -25.97
CA ARG A 360 8.69 -8.31 -26.40
C ARG A 360 9.83 -9.10 -27.03
N THR A 361 10.70 -8.49 -27.79
CA THR A 361 11.87 -9.13 -28.39
C THR A 361 12.96 -9.47 -27.37
N ARG A 362 13.08 -8.70 -26.27
CA ARG A 362 14.10 -8.90 -25.22
C ARG A 362 13.60 -9.69 -23.99
N GLY A 363 12.36 -10.25 -24.01
CA GLY A 363 11.91 -11.32 -23.09
C GLY A 363 11.70 -10.97 -21.63
N GLY A 364 11.27 -9.73 -21.25
CA GLY A 364 10.99 -9.39 -19.84
C GLY A 364 9.54 -9.66 -19.44
N THR A 365 9.31 -10.16 -18.21
CA THR A 365 7.99 -10.40 -17.63
C THR A 365 7.35 -9.14 -17.03
N GLY A 366 8.15 -8.13 -16.67
CA GLY A 366 7.71 -6.97 -15.89
C GLY A 366 7.47 -7.28 -14.41
N LEU A 367 7.84 -8.47 -13.95
CA LEU A 367 7.72 -8.89 -12.56
C LEU A 367 9.01 -8.73 -11.77
N GLY A 368 10.18 -8.76 -12.43
CA GLY A 368 11.48 -8.80 -11.76
C GLY A 368 11.70 -7.64 -10.76
N LEU A 369 11.39 -6.38 -11.14
CA LEU A 369 11.54 -5.24 -10.22
C LEU A 369 10.47 -5.20 -9.11
N ALA A 370 9.29 -5.78 -9.34
CA ALA A 370 8.30 -5.98 -8.28
C ALA A 370 8.81 -7.02 -7.25
N ILE A 371 9.44 -8.12 -7.72
CA ILE A 371 10.11 -9.11 -6.85
C ILE A 371 11.23 -8.42 -6.05
N VAL A 372 12.09 -7.64 -6.70
CA VAL A 372 13.15 -6.86 -6.03
C VAL A 372 12.57 -6.02 -4.89
N LYS A 373 11.52 -5.24 -5.17
CA LYS A 373 10.86 -4.40 -4.15
C LYS A 373 10.40 -5.21 -2.93
N HIS A 374 9.71 -6.33 -3.15
CA HIS A 374 9.20 -7.15 -2.05
C HIS A 374 10.32 -7.81 -1.24
N VAL A 375 11.35 -8.34 -1.91
CA VAL A 375 12.53 -8.92 -1.23
C VAL A 375 13.23 -7.85 -0.38
N ILE A 376 13.47 -6.67 -0.93
CA ILE A 376 14.14 -5.57 -0.23
C ILE A 376 13.34 -5.12 1.00
N LEU A 377 12.02 -4.99 0.88
CA LEU A 377 11.14 -4.67 2.01
C LEU A 377 11.19 -5.75 3.11
N ARG A 378 11.25 -7.04 2.74
CA ARG A 378 11.36 -8.15 3.70
C ARG A 378 12.69 -8.19 4.44
N HIS A 379 13.73 -7.61 3.86
CA HIS A 379 15.06 -7.50 4.46
C HIS A 379 15.30 -6.12 5.12
N ASP A 380 14.24 -5.32 5.35
CA ASP A 380 14.28 -3.98 5.94
C ASP A 380 15.23 -3.02 5.18
N ALA A 381 15.46 -3.30 3.90
CA ALA A 381 16.36 -2.54 3.05
C ALA A 381 15.61 -1.47 2.24
N LYS A 382 16.36 -0.58 1.62
CA LYS A 382 15.86 0.52 0.79
C LYS A 382 16.43 0.42 -0.62
N LEU A 383 15.57 0.58 -1.63
CA LEU A 383 15.95 0.69 -3.03
C LEU A 383 15.93 2.16 -3.46
N ASP A 384 17.05 2.66 -3.94
CA ASP A 384 17.18 3.96 -4.58
C ASP A 384 17.58 3.76 -6.05
N ILE A 385 16.95 4.50 -6.97
CA ILE A 385 17.18 4.40 -8.42
C ILE A 385 17.58 5.78 -8.93
N THR A 386 18.75 5.87 -9.55
CA THR A 386 19.23 7.08 -10.22
C THR A 386 19.49 6.75 -11.68
N SER A 387 18.93 7.53 -12.60
CA SER A 387 19.09 7.28 -14.02
C SER A 387 18.99 8.56 -14.83
N GLN A 388 19.72 8.59 -15.92
CA GLN A 388 19.66 9.68 -16.91
C GLN A 388 19.57 9.06 -18.31
N LEU A 389 18.65 9.55 -19.12
CA LEU A 389 18.43 9.04 -20.47
C LEU A 389 19.72 9.10 -21.30
N ASN A 390 20.06 8.00 -21.95
CA ASN A 390 21.27 7.78 -22.76
C ASN A 390 22.62 7.88 -21.98
N GLN A 391 22.59 7.84 -20.64
CA GLN A 391 23.81 7.82 -19.83
C GLN A 391 23.91 6.56 -18.97
N GLY A 392 22.78 5.87 -18.76
CA GLY A 392 22.71 4.66 -17.97
C GLY A 392 21.87 4.82 -16.70
N SER A 393 21.92 3.78 -15.88
CA SER A 393 21.16 3.71 -14.63
C SER A 393 22.00 3.15 -13.51
N MET A 394 21.70 3.55 -12.27
CA MET A 394 22.26 2.97 -11.05
C MET A 394 21.13 2.57 -10.12
N PHE A 395 21.10 1.30 -9.76
CA PHE A 395 20.22 0.73 -8.76
C PHE A 395 21.01 0.45 -7.49
N ARG A 396 20.63 1.08 -6.39
CA ARG A 396 21.29 0.97 -5.10
C ARG A 396 20.35 0.37 -4.07
N VAL A 397 20.78 -0.71 -3.42
CA VAL A 397 20.08 -1.33 -2.30
C VAL A 397 20.89 -1.12 -1.04
N THR A 398 20.30 -0.44 -0.05
CA THR A 398 20.93 -0.18 1.24
C THR A 398 20.26 -1.02 2.31
N PHE A 399 21.03 -1.90 2.95
CA PHE A 399 20.56 -2.75 4.04
C PHE A 399 20.82 -2.08 5.39
N PRO A 400 20.02 -2.38 6.44
CA PRO A 400 20.30 -1.88 7.78
C PRO A 400 21.59 -2.49 8.35
N THR A 401 22.26 -1.76 9.22
CA THR A 401 23.49 -2.22 9.89
C THR A 401 23.30 -3.49 10.70
N SER A 402 22.07 -3.75 11.21
CA SER A 402 21.73 -4.97 11.94
C SER A 402 21.83 -6.25 11.11
N ARG A 403 21.83 -6.14 9.78
CA ARG A 403 21.98 -7.26 8.84
C ARG A 403 23.41 -7.46 8.38
N ALA A 404 24.34 -6.55 8.74
CA ALA A 404 25.74 -6.66 8.38
C ALA A 404 26.47 -7.62 9.33
N GLU A 405 27.22 -8.54 8.77
CA GLU A 405 28.19 -9.34 9.52
C GLU A 405 29.59 -9.16 8.91
N ARG A 406 30.62 -9.15 9.73
CA ARG A 406 32.00 -9.14 9.27
C ARG A 406 32.68 -10.44 9.62
N HIS A 407 33.17 -11.08 8.58
CA HIS A 407 34.01 -12.26 8.69
C HIS A 407 35.44 -11.91 8.27
N ASN A 408 36.42 -12.41 9.01
CA ASN A 408 37.82 -12.25 8.61
C ASN A 408 38.02 -12.98 7.28
N ALA A 409 38.40 -12.26 6.25
CA ALA A 409 38.76 -12.87 4.98
C ALA A 409 39.80 -13.98 5.22
N PRO A 410 39.63 -15.18 4.64
CA PRO A 410 40.65 -16.19 4.72
C PRO A 410 41.94 -15.60 4.13
N SER A 411 42.97 -15.48 4.97
CA SER A 411 44.29 -15.07 4.55
C SER A 411 44.76 -16.05 3.50
N LEU A 412 44.90 -15.60 2.27
CA LEU A 412 45.60 -16.33 1.22
C LEU A 412 47.05 -16.54 1.66
N THR A 413 47.30 -17.61 2.40
CA THR A 413 48.65 -18.05 2.70
C THR A 413 49.25 -18.54 1.39
N THR A 414 50.01 -17.66 0.77
CA THR A 414 50.89 -17.99 -0.34
C THR A 414 51.86 -19.09 0.11
N GLY A 415 51.49 -20.32 -0.12
CA GLY A 415 52.34 -21.47 0.07
C GLY A 415 53.42 -21.52 -1.02
N MET A 416 54.36 -20.58 -1.02
CA MET A 416 55.66 -20.80 -1.64
C MET A 416 56.50 -21.68 -0.71
N LYS A 417 56.35 -23.01 -0.80
CA LYS A 417 57.36 -23.93 -0.34
C LYS A 417 58.39 -24.03 -1.41
N ASN A 418 59.56 -23.38 -1.16
CA ASN A 418 60.81 -23.65 -1.85
C ASN A 418 61.05 -25.16 -1.89
N ALA A 419 61.18 -25.71 -3.10
CA ALA A 419 61.83 -27.00 -3.34
C ALA A 419 63.30 -26.69 -3.63
N GLN A 420 64.17 -27.08 -2.70
CA GLN A 420 65.58 -27.37 -2.96
C GLN A 420 65.71 -28.80 -3.47
#